data_4c578d6b8e42517070967e34af7fc38a
#
_entry.id   4c578d6b8e42517070967e34af7fc38a
#
_cell.length_a   1.000
_cell.length_b   1.000
_cell.length_c   1.000
_cell.angle_alpha   90.00
_cell.angle_beta   90.00
_cell.angle_gamma   90.00
#
_symmetry.space_group_name_H-M   'P 1'
#
loop_
_entity.id
_entity.type
_entity.pdbx_description
1 polymer ?
#
loop_
_entity_poly.entity_id
_entity_poly.type
_entity_poly.pdbx_seq_one_letter_code
_entity_poly.pdbx_strand_id
1 'polypeptide(L)'
;MTHTKIEHLVLCGGGPVGLVQYGALKYLTSINYLDYNNIKSIYATSIGCIISFVYLINLEWSWMDDFFIKRPWEKLVNFTPYDFLNMFYTKGLINLEFVTNCLKPLYLAKDIELTITLKEFYDLTNIEFNLYTCNFTKLKTEKLNYITYPDLPVIEAIYMSLTIPILCVPFYKNECFYFDGGVLVGCPINECIIDKNCDESSILCFKTDKTCPIDLSNEFYKNYYDSSGNPIICENDPISGNSDFLGNNSNLFELIIFIIKILFNKISTIENIDITIENSINVALTEQTINLGYWIHAFTSDTERSYLINLGRIQAEKYMAKTV
;
A
#
# COMPACT_ATOMS: atom_id res chain seq x y z
N MET A 1 -18.32 -3.82 -28.34
CA MET A 1 -17.34 -2.74 -28.24
C MET A 1 -16.00 -3.39 -27.95
N THR A 2 -14.95 -3.08 -28.71
CA THR A 2 -13.60 -3.58 -28.42
C THR A 2 -13.12 -2.84 -27.17
N HIS A 3 -13.09 -3.52 -26.02
CA HIS A 3 -12.50 -2.94 -24.81
C HIS A 3 -11.04 -2.57 -25.09
N THR A 4 -10.66 -1.34 -24.76
CA THR A 4 -9.27 -0.91 -24.86
C THR A 4 -8.43 -1.80 -23.95
N LYS A 5 -7.35 -2.31 -24.49
CA LYS A 5 -6.44 -3.22 -23.79
C LYS A 5 -5.73 -2.47 -22.66
N ILE A 6 -5.84 -2.95 -21.43
CA ILE A 6 -5.07 -2.41 -20.31
C ILE A 6 -3.60 -2.84 -20.44
N GLU A 7 -2.71 -1.86 -20.47
CA GLU A 7 -1.27 -2.06 -20.62
C GLU A 7 -0.47 -1.52 -19.43
N HIS A 8 -1.06 -0.63 -18.65
CA HIS A 8 -0.41 0.02 -17.52
C HIS A 8 -1.28 -0.06 -16.26
N LEU A 9 -0.68 -0.42 -15.14
CA LEU A 9 -1.34 -0.46 -13.83
C LEU A 9 -0.78 0.64 -12.93
N VAL A 10 -1.66 1.29 -12.17
CA VAL A 10 -1.29 2.24 -11.13
C VAL A 10 -1.87 1.79 -9.81
N LEU A 11 -1.01 1.50 -8.82
CA LEU A 11 -1.39 1.05 -7.49
C LEU A 11 -0.96 2.07 -6.44
N CYS A 12 -1.95 2.68 -5.80
CA CYS A 12 -1.70 3.68 -4.78
C CYS A 12 -1.28 3.08 -3.43
N GLY A 13 -0.72 3.91 -2.56
CA GLY A 13 -0.50 3.62 -1.16
C GLY A 13 -1.79 3.51 -0.37
N GLY A 14 -1.72 3.08 0.92
CA GLY A 14 -2.89 3.03 1.80
C GLY A 14 -2.87 1.89 2.82
N GLY A 15 -1.73 1.29 3.14
CA GLY A 15 -1.61 0.24 4.15
C GLY A 15 -2.53 -0.96 3.88
N PRO A 16 -3.43 -1.35 4.79
CA PRO A 16 -4.29 -2.54 4.63
C PRO A 16 -5.15 -2.55 3.35
N VAL A 17 -5.39 -1.38 2.74
CA VAL A 17 -6.11 -1.25 1.46
C VAL A 17 -5.42 -2.01 0.32
N GLY A 18 -4.14 -2.33 0.46
CA GLY A 18 -3.46 -3.22 -0.49
C GLY A 18 -4.18 -4.55 -0.71
N LEU A 19 -4.81 -5.12 0.33
CA LEU A 19 -5.59 -6.34 0.18
C LEU A 19 -6.87 -6.13 -0.66
N VAL A 20 -7.43 -4.92 -0.64
CA VAL A 20 -8.54 -4.54 -1.54
C VAL A 20 -8.05 -4.49 -2.98
N GLN A 21 -6.87 -3.90 -3.22
CA GLN A 21 -6.24 -3.89 -4.56
C GLN A 21 -5.97 -5.32 -5.04
N TYR A 22 -5.44 -6.18 -4.17
CA TYR A 22 -5.20 -7.59 -4.48
C TYR A 22 -6.49 -8.32 -4.88
N GLY A 23 -7.57 -8.16 -4.11
CA GLY A 23 -8.86 -8.77 -4.41
C GLY A 23 -9.46 -8.31 -5.75
N ALA A 24 -9.31 -7.03 -6.07
CA ALA A 24 -9.76 -6.47 -7.34
C ALA A 24 -8.91 -6.99 -8.52
N LEU A 25 -7.58 -7.01 -8.41
CA LEU A 25 -6.69 -7.58 -9.43
C LEU A 25 -7.03 -9.04 -9.72
N LYS A 26 -7.19 -9.84 -8.66
CA LYS A 26 -7.57 -11.25 -8.78
C LYS A 26 -8.88 -11.43 -9.54
N TYR A 27 -9.92 -10.67 -9.17
CA TYR A 27 -11.21 -10.75 -9.83
C TYR A 27 -11.12 -10.38 -11.32
N LEU A 28 -10.49 -9.25 -11.65
CA LEU A 28 -10.36 -8.79 -13.04
C LEU A 28 -9.56 -9.75 -13.91
N THR A 29 -8.54 -10.40 -13.33
CA THR A 29 -7.80 -11.46 -14.02
C THR A 29 -8.67 -12.69 -14.23
N SER A 30 -9.50 -13.08 -13.25
CA SER A 30 -10.36 -14.27 -13.32
C SER A 30 -11.44 -14.16 -14.40
N ILE A 31 -11.88 -12.96 -14.72
CA ILE A 31 -12.86 -12.69 -15.80
C ILE A 31 -12.20 -12.30 -17.13
N ASN A 32 -10.88 -12.44 -17.25
CA ASN A 32 -10.08 -12.07 -18.43
C ASN A 32 -10.19 -10.59 -18.85
N TYR A 33 -10.54 -9.69 -17.91
CA TYR A 33 -10.47 -8.25 -18.15
C TYR A 33 -9.03 -7.76 -18.11
N LEU A 34 -8.23 -8.29 -17.17
CA LEU A 34 -6.79 -8.12 -17.12
C LEU A 34 -6.08 -9.38 -17.63
N ASP A 35 -5.25 -9.20 -18.64
CA ASP A 35 -4.33 -10.23 -19.12
C ASP A 35 -2.90 -9.82 -18.76
N TYR A 36 -2.23 -10.65 -17.96
CA TYR A 36 -0.84 -10.43 -17.54
C TYR A 36 0.10 -10.15 -18.71
N ASN A 37 -0.09 -10.85 -19.83
CA ASN A 37 0.76 -10.71 -21.02
C ASN A 37 0.59 -9.35 -21.74
N ASN A 38 -0.44 -8.59 -21.40
CA ASN A 38 -0.69 -7.28 -21.94
C ASN A 38 -0.02 -6.18 -21.12
N ILE A 39 0.30 -6.44 -19.87
CA ILE A 39 0.85 -5.44 -18.96
C ILE A 39 2.30 -5.13 -19.34
N LYS A 40 2.58 -3.86 -19.57
CA LYS A 40 3.90 -3.34 -19.94
C LYS A 40 4.61 -2.64 -18.77
N SER A 41 3.84 -2.01 -17.89
CA SER A 41 4.40 -1.31 -16.74
C SER A 41 3.43 -1.23 -15.56
N ILE A 42 4.00 -1.14 -14.36
CA ILE A 42 3.28 -0.89 -13.12
C ILE A 42 3.93 0.29 -12.40
N TYR A 43 3.10 1.20 -11.92
CA TYR A 43 3.47 2.38 -11.16
C TYR A 43 2.88 2.23 -9.76
N ALA A 44 3.71 2.26 -8.73
CA ALA A 44 3.25 1.90 -7.41
C ALA A 44 3.90 2.73 -6.29
N THR A 45 3.13 2.95 -5.22
CA THR A 45 3.60 3.61 -4.00
C THR A 45 3.22 2.77 -2.78
N SER A 46 4.12 2.68 -1.81
CA SER A 46 3.86 2.06 -0.51
C SER A 46 3.35 0.62 -0.65
N ILE A 47 2.23 0.26 0.00
CA ILE A 47 1.62 -1.06 -0.10
C ILE A 47 1.34 -1.48 -1.55
N GLY A 48 1.07 -0.51 -2.43
CA GLY A 48 0.93 -0.78 -3.86
C GLY A 48 2.16 -1.45 -4.45
N CYS A 49 3.37 -1.18 -3.93
CA CYS A 49 4.59 -1.86 -4.35
C CYS A 49 4.60 -3.35 -3.99
N ILE A 50 4.10 -3.70 -2.79
CA ILE A 50 3.97 -5.11 -2.40
C ILE A 50 2.95 -5.82 -3.30
N ILE A 51 1.79 -5.22 -3.51
CA ILE A 51 0.74 -5.84 -4.35
C ILE A 51 1.21 -5.97 -5.81
N SER A 52 1.92 -4.96 -6.31
CA SER A 52 2.55 -5.01 -7.63
C SER A 52 3.59 -6.14 -7.73
N PHE A 53 4.46 -6.29 -6.73
CA PHE A 53 5.41 -7.39 -6.68
C PHE A 53 4.72 -8.76 -6.68
N VAL A 54 3.66 -8.93 -5.86
CA VAL A 54 2.82 -10.14 -5.82
C VAL A 54 2.23 -10.44 -7.19
N TYR A 55 1.73 -9.43 -7.90
CA TYR A 55 1.18 -9.59 -9.24
C TYR A 55 2.28 -9.97 -10.25
N LEU A 56 3.44 -9.30 -10.19
CA LEU A 56 4.55 -9.50 -11.12
C LEU A 56 5.23 -10.87 -11.02
N ILE A 57 5.32 -11.45 -9.82
CA ILE A 57 5.85 -12.81 -9.65
C ILE A 57 4.94 -13.87 -10.23
N ASN A 58 3.68 -13.54 -10.52
CA ASN A 58 2.72 -14.36 -11.23
C ASN A 58 2.64 -15.81 -10.73
N LEU A 59 2.37 -15.97 -9.43
CA LEU A 59 2.07 -17.25 -8.79
C LEU A 59 0.57 -17.56 -8.91
N GLU A 60 0.22 -18.83 -8.68
CA GLU A 60 -1.19 -19.25 -8.64
C GLU A 60 -1.98 -18.48 -7.59
N TRP A 61 -3.15 -17.97 -7.94
CA TRP A 61 -4.00 -17.17 -7.04
C TRP A 61 -4.39 -17.91 -5.76
N SER A 62 -4.58 -19.24 -5.84
CA SER A 62 -4.85 -20.07 -4.66
C SER A 62 -3.70 -20.07 -3.67
N TRP A 63 -2.47 -20.11 -4.16
CA TRP A 63 -1.27 -20.03 -3.32
C TRP A 63 -1.14 -18.63 -2.68
N MET A 64 -1.41 -17.59 -3.45
CA MET A 64 -1.38 -16.22 -2.94
C MET A 64 -2.48 -15.94 -1.92
N ASP A 65 -3.67 -16.53 -2.09
CA ASP A 65 -4.72 -16.48 -1.05
C ASP A 65 -4.25 -17.11 0.25
N ASP A 66 -3.63 -18.29 0.19
CA ASP A 66 -3.08 -18.96 1.37
C ASP A 66 -1.97 -18.13 2.02
N PHE A 67 -1.14 -17.48 1.23
CA PHE A 67 -0.12 -16.56 1.73
C PHE A 67 -0.73 -15.38 2.48
N PHE A 68 -1.74 -14.71 1.93
CA PHE A 68 -2.34 -13.55 2.59
C PHE A 68 -3.27 -13.93 3.74
N ILE A 69 -4.08 -14.99 3.61
CA ILE A 69 -5.15 -15.32 4.55
C ILE A 69 -4.65 -16.28 5.64
N LYS A 70 -4.07 -17.43 5.26
CA LYS A 70 -3.80 -18.55 6.19
C LYS A 70 -2.46 -18.48 6.90
N ARG A 71 -1.52 -17.65 6.40
CA ARG A 71 -0.24 -17.48 7.07
C ARG A 71 -0.43 -16.89 8.46
N PRO A 72 0.27 -17.41 9.47
CA PRO A 72 0.17 -16.91 10.85
C PRO A 72 0.96 -15.60 11.02
N TRP A 73 0.42 -14.52 10.46
CA TRP A 73 1.03 -13.19 10.44
C TRP A 73 1.26 -12.62 11.85
N GLU A 74 0.41 -13.00 12.81
CA GLU A 74 0.53 -12.61 14.21
C GLU A 74 1.87 -13.02 14.84
N LYS A 75 2.49 -14.10 14.33
CA LYS A 75 3.82 -14.54 14.80
C LYS A 75 4.97 -13.64 14.37
N LEU A 76 4.74 -12.82 13.34
CA LEU A 76 5.73 -11.83 12.88
C LEU A 76 5.64 -10.52 13.66
N VAL A 77 4.46 -10.19 14.21
CA VAL A 77 4.23 -8.96 14.99
C VAL A 77 4.40 -9.26 16.49
N ASN A 78 5.59 -9.64 16.89
CA ASN A 78 5.89 -9.90 18.30
C ASN A 78 6.83 -8.81 18.84
N PHE A 79 6.34 -7.57 18.89
CA PHE A 79 7.08 -6.46 19.45
C PHE A 79 7.06 -6.49 20.98
N THR A 80 8.24 -6.42 21.58
CA THR A 80 8.43 -6.41 23.02
C THR A 80 8.47 -4.95 23.55
N PRO A 81 8.27 -4.70 24.86
CA PRO A 81 8.49 -3.38 25.43
C PRO A 81 9.89 -2.81 25.15
N TYR A 82 10.89 -3.68 25.01
CA TYR A 82 12.25 -3.28 24.65
C TYR A 82 12.31 -2.69 23.23
N ASP A 83 11.57 -3.25 22.28
CA ASP A 83 11.55 -2.75 20.90
C ASP A 83 10.97 -1.33 20.84
N PHE A 84 9.94 -1.04 21.66
CA PHE A 84 9.37 0.30 21.78
C PHE A 84 10.34 1.30 22.41
N LEU A 85 11.15 0.88 23.38
CA LEU A 85 12.21 1.74 23.93
C LEU A 85 13.33 1.95 22.91
N ASN A 86 13.70 0.90 22.19
CA ASN A 86 14.77 0.94 21.20
C ASN A 86 14.41 1.78 19.97
N MET A 87 13.11 1.93 19.64
CA MET A 87 12.68 2.72 18.48
C MET A 87 13.14 4.17 18.51
N PHE A 88 13.43 4.73 19.71
CA PHE A 88 14.00 6.08 19.82
C PHE A 88 15.42 6.16 19.24
N TYR A 89 16.18 5.06 19.28
CA TYR A 89 17.53 4.96 18.71
C TYR A 89 17.48 4.53 17.25
N THR A 90 16.65 3.56 16.92
CA THR A 90 16.48 3.02 15.55
C THR A 90 15.63 3.93 14.66
N LYS A 91 14.91 4.89 15.25
CA LYS A 91 13.98 5.83 14.58
C LYS A 91 12.74 5.16 13.99
N GLY A 92 12.43 3.92 14.41
CA GLY A 92 11.26 3.15 13.97
C GLY A 92 11.30 1.73 14.52
N LEU A 93 10.17 1.03 14.37
CA LEU A 93 9.96 -0.35 14.82
C LEU A 93 10.18 -1.36 13.70
N ILE A 94 9.63 -1.08 12.52
CA ILE A 94 9.67 -1.96 11.35
C ILE A 94 10.94 -1.67 10.55
N ASN A 95 11.80 -2.66 10.40
CA ASN A 95 13.03 -2.55 9.62
C ASN A 95 12.97 -3.37 8.32
N LEU A 96 14.00 -3.26 7.49
CA LEU A 96 14.12 -4.01 6.24
C LEU A 96 14.05 -5.53 6.47
N GLU A 97 14.64 -6.04 7.55
CA GLU A 97 14.61 -7.46 7.89
C GLU A 97 13.18 -7.96 8.14
N PHE A 98 12.36 -7.17 8.85
CA PHE A 98 10.94 -7.49 9.04
C PHE A 98 10.21 -7.63 7.71
N VAL A 99 10.34 -6.65 6.81
CA VAL A 99 9.69 -6.69 5.49
C VAL A 99 10.24 -7.85 4.64
N THR A 100 11.54 -8.11 4.72
CA THR A 100 12.18 -9.25 4.07
C THR A 100 11.57 -10.56 4.55
N ASN A 101 11.39 -10.74 5.87
CA ASN A 101 10.76 -11.93 6.44
C ASN A 101 9.29 -12.06 6.04
N CYS A 102 8.59 -10.95 5.84
CA CYS A 102 7.23 -10.95 5.31
C CYS A 102 7.20 -11.46 3.86
N LEU A 103 8.09 -11.03 2.99
CA LEU A 103 8.06 -11.33 1.56
C LEU A 103 8.87 -12.56 1.15
N LYS A 104 9.80 -13.03 1.99
CA LYS A 104 10.66 -14.19 1.70
C LYS A 104 9.94 -15.42 1.15
N PRO A 105 8.74 -15.83 1.63
CA PRO A 105 8.04 -16.97 1.04
C PRO A 105 7.67 -16.78 -0.43
N LEU A 106 7.42 -15.54 -0.86
CA LEU A 106 7.13 -15.22 -2.26
C LEU A 106 8.35 -15.43 -3.15
N TYR A 107 9.52 -14.97 -2.69
CA TYR A 107 10.80 -15.18 -3.38
C TYR A 107 11.12 -16.68 -3.52
N LEU A 108 10.95 -17.44 -2.43
CA LEU A 108 11.18 -18.89 -2.42
C LEU A 108 10.19 -19.63 -3.34
N ALA A 109 8.92 -19.24 -3.35
CA ALA A 109 7.92 -19.89 -4.19
C ALA A 109 8.16 -19.68 -5.69
N LYS A 110 8.82 -18.58 -6.05
CA LYS A 110 9.18 -18.25 -7.44
C LYS A 110 10.61 -18.70 -7.80
N ASP A 111 11.37 -19.22 -6.85
CA ASP A 111 12.78 -19.59 -7.00
C ASP A 111 13.66 -18.41 -7.47
N ILE A 112 13.47 -17.27 -6.81
CA ILE A 112 14.26 -16.06 -7.04
C ILE A 112 15.00 -15.65 -5.76
N GLU A 113 16.21 -15.13 -5.95
CA GLU A 113 17.07 -14.68 -4.85
C GLU A 113 16.55 -13.37 -4.24
N LEU A 114 16.70 -13.21 -2.90
CA LEU A 114 16.37 -11.97 -2.21
C LEU A 114 17.18 -10.76 -2.69
N THR A 115 18.33 -11.03 -3.29
CA THR A 115 19.25 -10.03 -3.84
C THR A 115 18.93 -9.62 -5.26
N ILE A 116 17.90 -10.20 -5.91
CA ILE A 116 17.52 -9.85 -7.27
C ILE A 116 17.37 -8.33 -7.40
N THR A 117 18.08 -7.75 -8.35
CA THR A 117 18.07 -6.31 -8.60
C THR A 117 16.87 -5.89 -9.44
N LEU A 118 16.56 -4.59 -9.47
CA LEU A 118 15.49 -4.07 -10.31
C LEU A 118 15.73 -4.36 -11.80
N LYS A 119 17.01 -4.38 -12.24
CA LYS A 119 17.35 -4.73 -13.62
C LYS A 119 17.12 -6.21 -13.92
N GLU A 120 17.60 -7.11 -13.06
CA GLU A 120 17.39 -8.54 -13.20
C GLU A 120 15.91 -8.92 -13.12
N PHE A 121 15.14 -8.24 -12.25
CA PHE A 121 13.70 -8.45 -12.12
C PHE A 121 12.93 -7.98 -13.37
N TYR A 122 13.36 -6.86 -13.99
CA TYR A 122 12.85 -6.46 -15.30
C TYR A 122 13.16 -7.50 -16.38
N ASP A 123 14.38 -8.01 -16.42
CA ASP A 123 14.77 -9.03 -17.39
C ASP A 123 14.00 -10.35 -17.21
N LEU A 124 13.59 -10.65 -15.97
CA LEU A 124 12.75 -11.83 -15.64
C LEU A 124 11.29 -11.64 -16.07
N THR A 125 10.72 -10.46 -15.83
CA THR A 125 9.27 -10.22 -16.01
C THR A 125 8.91 -9.57 -17.34
N ASN A 126 9.85 -8.86 -17.94
CA ASN A 126 9.68 -7.96 -19.07
C ASN A 126 8.59 -6.89 -18.86
N ILE A 127 8.32 -6.55 -17.58
CA ILE A 127 7.35 -5.52 -17.18
C ILE A 127 8.10 -4.47 -16.36
N GLU A 128 7.92 -3.19 -16.71
CA GLU A 128 8.54 -2.10 -15.96
C GLU A 128 7.89 -1.97 -14.58
N PHE A 129 8.67 -2.16 -13.54
CA PHE A 129 8.24 -1.96 -12.16
C PHE A 129 8.77 -0.62 -11.65
N ASN A 130 7.88 0.38 -11.58
CA ASN A 130 8.20 1.74 -11.17
C ASN A 130 7.68 1.98 -9.75
N LEU A 131 8.60 2.03 -8.78
CA LEU A 131 8.29 2.28 -7.37
C LEU A 131 8.63 3.73 -7.02
N TYR A 132 7.80 4.35 -6.18
CA TYR A 132 8.00 5.73 -5.76
C TYR A 132 8.35 5.82 -4.28
N THR A 133 9.37 6.62 -3.97
CA THR A 133 9.83 6.91 -2.61
C THR A 133 10.06 8.41 -2.44
N CYS A 134 10.02 8.88 -1.21
CA CYS A 134 10.38 10.24 -0.85
C CYS A 134 11.84 10.31 -0.39
N ASN A 135 12.72 10.94 -1.18
CA ASN A 135 14.00 11.39 -0.67
C ASN A 135 13.78 12.59 0.25
N PHE A 136 13.69 12.33 1.54
CA PHE A 136 13.35 13.36 2.52
C PHE A 136 14.46 14.39 2.74
N THR A 137 15.71 14.00 2.58
CA THR A 137 16.85 14.92 2.69
C THR A 137 16.83 16.01 1.62
N LYS A 138 16.34 15.66 0.42
CA LYS A 138 16.23 16.59 -0.73
C LYS A 138 14.79 17.06 -0.94
N LEU A 139 13.84 16.54 -0.17
CA LEU A 139 12.40 16.78 -0.25
C LEU A 139 11.88 16.63 -1.69
N LYS A 140 12.18 15.49 -2.32
CA LYS A 140 11.76 15.19 -3.69
C LYS A 140 11.31 13.74 -3.86
N THR A 141 10.39 13.53 -4.78
CA THR A 141 10.02 12.19 -5.24
C THR A 141 11.16 11.57 -6.02
N GLU A 142 11.45 10.30 -5.75
CA GLU A 142 12.36 9.51 -6.57
C GLU A 142 11.66 8.26 -7.10
N LYS A 143 11.84 8.01 -8.40
CA LYS A 143 11.38 6.82 -9.08
C LYS A 143 12.48 5.77 -9.06
N LEU A 144 12.17 4.61 -8.49
CA LEU A 144 13.06 3.45 -8.41
C LEU A 144 12.62 2.44 -9.47
N ASN A 145 13.46 2.19 -10.47
CA ASN A 145 13.19 1.19 -11.51
C ASN A 145 14.51 0.68 -12.11
N TYR A 146 14.41 -0.22 -13.07
CA TYR A 146 15.55 -0.84 -13.75
C TYR A 146 16.46 0.13 -14.51
N ILE A 147 16.00 1.38 -14.78
CA ILE A 147 16.79 2.42 -15.45
C ILE A 147 17.47 3.32 -14.42
N THR A 148 16.73 3.79 -13.42
CA THR A 148 17.23 4.80 -12.47
C THR A 148 18.07 4.18 -11.34
N TYR A 149 17.75 2.94 -10.96
CA TYR A 149 18.41 2.20 -9.87
C TYR A 149 18.61 0.72 -10.25
N PRO A 150 19.35 0.43 -11.37
CA PRO A 150 19.46 -0.93 -11.92
C PRO A 150 19.96 -1.97 -10.90
N ASP A 151 20.94 -1.59 -10.08
CA ASP A 151 21.62 -2.48 -9.13
C ASP A 151 20.96 -2.52 -7.73
N LEU A 152 19.83 -1.81 -7.53
CA LEU A 152 19.11 -1.82 -6.26
C LEU A 152 18.30 -3.10 -6.13
N PRO A 153 18.47 -3.88 -5.04
CA PRO A 153 17.63 -5.05 -4.78
C PRO A 153 16.14 -4.66 -4.72
N VAL A 154 15.28 -5.48 -5.32
CA VAL A 154 13.82 -5.25 -5.35
C VAL A 154 13.26 -5.11 -3.93
N ILE A 155 13.74 -5.93 -2.98
CA ILE A 155 13.29 -5.87 -1.59
C ILE A 155 13.66 -4.54 -0.91
N GLU A 156 14.82 -3.96 -1.21
CA GLU A 156 15.22 -2.65 -0.73
C GLU A 156 14.36 -1.54 -1.35
N ALA A 157 14.10 -1.61 -2.67
CA ALA A 157 13.23 -0.66 -3.36
C ALA A 157 11.80 -0.67 -2.80
N ILE A 158 11.24 -1.85 -2.54
CA ILE A 158 9.95 -2.00 -1.88
C ILE A 158 10.00 -1.38 -0.48
N TYR A 159 11.02 -1.70 0.32
CA TYR A 159 11.16 -1.15 1.66
C TYR A 159 11.28 0.39 1.66
N MET A 160 12.08 0.95 0.76
CA MET A 160 12.21 2.42 0.61
C MET A 160 10.85 3.09 0.39
N SER A 161 9.98 2.46 -0.41
CA SER A 161 8.63 2.96 -0.69
C SER A 161 7.63 2.76 0.47
N LEU A 162 7.93 1.85 1.41
CA LEU A 162 7.08 1.50 2.57
C LEU A 162 7.49 2.19 3.85
N THR A 163 8.59 2.93 3.87
CA THR A 163 9.21 3.47 5.09
C THR A 163 8.40 4.62 5.67
N ILE A 164 7.30 4.28 6.37
CA ILE A 164 6.44 5.27 7.02
C ILE A 164 7.20 5.88 8.21
N PRO A 165 7.30 7.22 8.28
CA PRO A 165 7.98 7.89 9.39
C PRO A 165 7.47 7.45 10.76
N ILE A 166 8.38 7.28 11.71
CA ILE A 166 8.15 6.81 13.09
C ILE A 166 7.84 5.31 13.17
N LEU A 167 7.03 4.76 12.27
CA LEU A 167 6.69 3.34 12.27
C LEU A 167 7.85 2.49 11.72
N CYS A 168 8.44 2.92 10.62
CA CYS A 168 9.55 2.21 9.98
C CYS A 168 10.89 2.88 10.27
N VAL A 169 11.94 2.05 10.36
CA VAL A 169 13.32 2.53 10.43
C VAL A 169 13.68 3.19 9.10
N PRO A 170 14.07 4.47 9.09
CA PRO A 170 14.38 5.18 7.85
C PRO A 170 15.44 4.46 7.02
N PHE A 171 15.21 4.33 5.73
CA PHE A 171 16.24 3.81 4.84
C PHE A 171 17.28 4.90 4.56
N TYR A 172 18.55 4.61 4.85
CA TYR A 172 19.64 5.55 4.66
C TYR A 172 20.62 5.04 3.61
N LYS A 173 20.78 5.81 2.52
CA LYS A 173 21.68 5.47 1.41
C LYS A 173 22.20 6.76 0.76
N ASN A 174 23.48 6.82 0.44
CA ASN A 174 24.11 7.94 -0.24
C ASN A 174 23.83 9.30 0.45
N GLU A 175 24.00 9.34 1.77
CA GLU A 175 23.77 10.53 2.62
C GLU A 175 22.32 11.06 2.60
N CYS A 176 21.38 10.27 2.13
CA CYS A 176 19.97 10.63 2.09
C CYS A 176 19.11 9.67 2.92
N PHE A 177 18.08 10.23 3.59
CA PHE A 177 17.00 9.48 4.20
C PHE A 177 15.85 9.34 3.23
N TYR A 178 15.32 8.12 3.14
CA TYR A 178 14.17 7.79 2.31
C TYR A 178 12.99 7.37 3.18
N PHE A 179 11.84 7.89 2.82
CA PHE A 179 10.56 7.58 3.45
C PHE A 179 9.53 7.12 2.41
N ASP A 180 8.38 6.68 2.91
CA ASP A 180 7.23 6.25 2.09
C ASP A 180 6.94 7.27 1.00
N GLY A 181 6.73 6.75 -0.21
CA GLY A 181 6.40 7.60 -1.36
C GLY A 181 5.10 8.38 -1.19
N GLY A 182 4.17 7.86 -0.37
CA GLY A 182 2.91 8.53 -0.05
C GLY A 182 3.06 9.88 0.66
N VAL A 183 4.25 10.21 1.16
CA VAL A 183 4.58 11.55 1.66
C VAL A 183 4.42 12.61 0.57
N LEU A 184 4.82 12.31 -0.67
CA LEU A 184 4.80 13.21 -1.82
C LEU A 184 3.83 12.72 -2.91
N VAL A 185 3.90 11.45 -3.28
CA VAL A 185 3.12 10.83 -4.37
C VAL A 185 2.43 9.57 -3.87
N GLY A 186 1.21 9.72 -3.35
CA GLY A 186 0.42 8.58 -2.85
C GLY A 186 -0.17 7.71 -3.96
N CYS A 187 -0.45 8.31 -5.12
CA CYS A 187 -0.97 7.64 -6.31
C CYS A 187 -0.23 8.15 -7.55
N PRO A 188 0.71 7.37 -8.13
CA PRO A 188 1.59 7.83 -9.21
C PRO A 188 0.93 7.78 -10.60
N ILE A 189 -0.32 8.26 -10.71
CA ILE A 189 -1.07 8.30 -11.97
C ILE A 189 -0.48 9.32 -12.94
N ASN A 190 -0.10 10.52 -12.45
CA ASN A 190 0.52 11.56 -13.25
C ASN A 190 1.83 11.09 -13.86
N GLU A 191 2.62 10.40 -13.05
CA GLU A 191 3.91 9.86 -13.45
C GLU A 191 3.74 8.82 -14.56
N CYS A 192 2.69 8.00 -14.48
CA CYS A 192 2.36 7.03 -15.51
C CYS A 192 1.97 7.72 -16.82
N ILE A 193 1.07 8.70 -16.78
CA ILE A 193 0.60 9.44 -17.96
C ILE A 193 1.76 10.16 -18.64
N ILE A 194 2.58 10.86 -17.87
CA ILE A 194 3.74 11.62 -18.39
C ILE A 194 4.78 10.68 -19.01
N ASP A 195 5.13 9.60 -18.29
CA ASP A 195 6.18 8.67 -18.75
C ASP A 195 5.77 7.92 -20.02
N LYS A 196 4.51 7.54 -20.12
CA LYS A 196 4.02 6.68 -21.22
C LYS A 196 3.52 7.48 -22.41
N ASN A 197 3.07 8.72 -22.18
CA ASN A 197 2.43 9.55 -23.21
C ASN A 197 1.40 8.73 -24.03
N CYS A 198 0.63 7.89 -23.30
CA CYS A 198 -0.31 6.96 -23.88
C CYS A 198 -1.76 7.41 -23.70
N ASP A 199 -2.69 6.71 -24.36
CA ASP A 199 -4.10 6.90 -24.12
C ASP A 199 -4.45 6.45 -22.70
N GLU A 200 -5.09 7.32 -21.92
CA GLU A 200 -5.54 7.03 -20.55
C GLU A 200 -6.44 5.79 -20.47
N SER A 201 -7.13 5.44 -21.56
CA SER A 201 -7.94 4.22 -21.65
C SER A 201 -7.12 2.93 -21.52
N SER A 202 -5.79 2.99 -21.75
CA SER A 202 -4.88 1.86 -21.57
C SER A 202 -4.34 1.71 -20.13
N ILE A 203 -4.68 2.65 -19.24
CA ILE A 203 -4.26 2.68 -17.85
C ILE A 203 -5.42 2.22 -16.96
N LEU A 204 -5.16 1.31 -16.02
CA LEU A 204 -6.08 0.98 -14.92
C LEU A 204 -5.48 1.46 -13.60
N CYS A 205 -6.19 2.34 -12.91
CA CYS A 205 -5.76 2.94 -11.65
C CYS A 205 -6.58 2.39 -10.46
N PHE A 206 -5.88 1.95 -9.41
CA PHE A 206 -6.48 1.64 -8.11
C PHE A 206 -6.27 2.86 -7.20
N LYS A 207 -7.30 3.72 -7.16
CA LYS A 207 -7.25 4.99 -6.43
C LYS A 207 -7.87 4.85 -5.05
N THR A 208 -7.23 5.43 -4.03
CA THR A 208 -7.83 5.52 -2.69
C THR A 208 -8.95 6.56 -2.66
N ASP A 209 -10.11 6.17 -2.15
CA ASP A 209 -11.26 7.06 -1.98
C ASP A 209 -11.57 7.22 -0.49
N LYS A 210 -11.37 8.43 0.03
CA LYS A 210 -11.66 8.79 1.42
C LYS A 210 -13.17 8.95 1.70
N THR A 211 -14.00 9.02 0.65
CA THR A 211 -15.44 9.23 0.78
C THR A 211 -16.24 7.92 0.81
N CYS A 212 -15.59 6.78 0.73
CA CYS A 212 -16.27 5.50 0.75
C CYS A 212 -16.91 5.26 2.14
N PRO A 213 -18.22 4.99 2.21
CA PRO A 213 -18.89 4.78 3.48
C PRO A 213 -18.34 3.54 4.19
N ILE A 214 -18.27 3.64 5.52
CA ILE A 214 -17.87 2.54 6.39
C ILE A 214 -18.89 1.42 6.27
N ASP A 215 -18.43 0.19 6.05
CA ASP A 215 -19.30 -0.99 6.15
C ASP A 215 -19.51 -1.39 7.61
N LEU A 216 -20.58 -0.86 8.21
CA LEU A 216 -20.97 -1.15 9.59
C LEU A 216 -21.38 -2.61 9.82
N SER A 217 -21.46 -3.44 8.77
CA SER A 217 -21.70 -4.88 8.93
C SER A 217 -20.48 -5.64 9.45
N ASN A 218 -19.28 -5.07 9.28
CA ASN A 218 -18.05 -5.66 9.80
C ASN A 218 -17.98 -5.55 11.34
N GLU A 219 -17.70 -6.68 12.03
CA GLU A 219 -17.65 -6.74 13.49
C GLU A 219 -16.61 -5.80 14.11
N PHE A 220 -15.47 -5.56 13.41
CA PHE A 220 -14.49 -4.59 13.86
C PHE A 220 -15.11 -3.21 14.03
N TYR A 221 -15.87 -2.75 13.03
CA TYR A 221 -16.49 -1.42 13.05
C TYR A 221 -17.59 -1.27 14.10
N LYS A 222 -18.31 -2.34 14.43
CA LYS A 222 -19.34 -2.33 15.49
C LYS A 222 -18.78 -1.95 16.87
N ASN A 223 -17.51 -2.18 17.12
CA ASN A 223 -16.85 -1.81 18.38
C ASN A 223 -16.44 -0.34 18.45
N TYR A 224 -16.36 0.35 17.30
CA TYR A 224 -15.86 1.72 17.19
C TYR A 224 -16.90 2.72 16.67
N TYR A 225 -18.02 2.24 16.15
CA TYR A 225 -19.08 3.08 15.58
C TYR A 225 -20.46 2.62 16.05
N ASP A 226 -21.34 3.59 16.32
CA ASP A 226 -22.73 3.32 16.58
C ASP A 226 -23.48 2.88 15.29
N SER A 227 -24.74 2.48 15.44
CA SER A 227 -25.58 2.06 14.31
C SER A 227 -25.85 3.19 13.28
N SER A 228 -25.49 4.41 13.58
CA SER A 228 -25.61 5.59 12.72
C SER A 228 -24.28 5.97 12.04
N GLY A 229 -23.20 5.22 12.33
CA GLY A 229 -21.87 5.49 11.77
C GLY A 229 -21.09 6.58 12.51
N ASN A 230 -21.54 6.98 13.72
CA ASN A 230 -20.78 7.92 14.53
C ASN A 230 -19.75 7.18 15.38
N PRO A 231 -18.53 7.72 15.57
CA PRO A 231 -17.53 7.10 16.43
C PRO A 231 -18.04 6.90 17.85
N ILE A 232 -17.92 5.70 18.39
CA ILE A 232 -18.15 5.42 19.82
C ILE A 232 -16.93 5.95 20.57
N ILE A 233 -17.07 7.06 21.27
CA ILE A 233 -15.99 7.63 22.09
C ILE A 233 -15.86 6.77 23.36
N CYS A 234 -14.92 5.86 23.38
CA CYS A 234 -14.52 5.15 24.59
C CYS A 234 -13.49 6.00 25.34
N GLU A 235 -13.90 6.66 26.43
CA GLU A 235 -13.05 7.56 27.23
C GLU A 235 -11.77 6.89 27.81
N ASN A 236 -11.68 5.55 27.80
CA ASN A 236 -10.61 4.80 28.45
C ASN A 236 -9.85 3.82 27.54
N ASP A 237 -10.02 3.88 26.21
CA ASP A 237 -9.29 3.01 25.30
C ASP A 237 -8.01 3.71 24.81
N PRO A 238 -6.80 3.26 25.22
CA PRO A 238 -5.54 3.85 24.79
C PRO A 238 -5.31 3.71 23.27
N ILE A 239 -6.13 2.90 22.58
CA ILE A 239 -6.06 2.68 21.13
C ILE A 239 -7.11 3.52 20.39
N SER A 240 -8.16 3.97 21.08
CA SER A 240 -9.25 4.78 20.50
C SER A 240 -8.88 6.25 20.31
N GLY A 241 -7.61 6.61 20.40
CA GLY A 241 -7.14 7.95 20.09
C GLY A 241 -7.64 8.37 18.72
N ASN A 242 -8.76 9.11 18.70
CA ASN A 242 -9.26 9.79 17.51
C ASN A 242 -8.11 10.65 17.00
N SER A 243 -7.32 10.14 16.06
CA SER A 243 -6.09 10.77 15.57
C SER A 243 -6.35 12.12 14.86
N ASP A 244 -7.60 12.53 14.77
CA ASP A 244 -8.00 13.79 14.16
C ASP A 244 -8.21 14.91 15.19
N PHE A 245 -8.23 14.59 16.51
CA PHE A 245 -8.34 15.59 17.57
C PHE A 245 -7.33 15.29 18.68
N LEU A 246 -6.40 16.25 18.89
CA LEU A 246 -5.59 16.28 20.11
C LEU A 246 -6.47 16.74 21.27
N GLY A 247 -6.69 15.85 22.23
CA GLY A 247 -7.30 16.21 23.50
C GLY A 247 -6.27 16.72 24.52
N ASN A 248 -6.76 17.36 25.59
CA ASN A 248 -5.87 17.81 26.68
C ASN A 248 -5.08 16.67 27.36
N ASN A 249 -5.50 15.42 27.18
CA ASN A 249 -4.87 14.23 27.74
C ASN A 249 -3.94 13.51 26.77
N SER A 250 -3.78 14.03 25.53
CA SER A 250 -2.88 13.42 24.54
C SER A 250 -1.42 13.50 25.00
N ASN A 251 -0.71 12.39 24.82
CA ASN A 251 0.70 12.31 25.16
C ASN A 251 1.59 12.91 24.05
N LEU A 252 2.88 13.07 24.34
CA LEU A 252 3.85 13.64 23.38
C LEU A 252 3.94 12.85 22.07
N PHE A 253 3.82 11.52 22.13
CA PHE A 253 3.93 10.66 20.96
C PHE A 253 2.72 10.88 20.02
N GLU A 254 1.51 10.94 20.55
CA GLU A 254 0.29 11.27 19.81
C GLU A 254 0.36 12.66 19.17
N LEU A 255 0.90 13.65 19.90
CA LEU A 255 1.13 14.99 19.37
C LEU A 255 2.11 14.96 18.17
N ILE A 256 3.21 14.23 18.27
CA ILE A 256 4.20 14.12 17.19
C ILE A 256 3.57 13.45 15.95
N ILE A 257 2.86 12.35 16.14
CA ILE A 257 2.15 11.65 15.02
C ILE A 257 1.15 12.60 14.37
N PHE A 258 0.37 13.34 15.16
CA PHE A 258 -0.61 14.28 14.65
C PHE A 258 0.04 15.42 13.83
N ILE A 259 1.11 16.01 14.31
CA ILE A 259 1.87 17.05 13.58
C ILE A 259 2.38 16.49 12.25
N ILE A 260 2.96 15.30 12.26
CA ILE A 260 3.46 14.64 11.05
C ILE A 260 2.32 14.38 10.05
N LYS A 261 1.18 13.89 10.52
CA LYS A 261 -0.01 13.66 9.69
C LYS A 261 -0.48 14.96 9.01
N ILE A 262 -0.56 16.07 9.77
CA ILE A 262 -0.94 17.38 9.21
C ILE A 262 0.08 17.85 8.16
N LEU A 263 1.38 17.73 8.47
CA LEU A 263 2.44 18.16 7.55
C LEU A 263 2.38 17.36 6.24
N PHE A 264 2.24 16.05 6.33
CA PHE A 264 2.15 15.18 5.14
C PHE A 264 0.89 15.43 4.34
N ASN A 265 -0.26 15.62 4.98
CA ASN A 265 -1.48 15.99 4.27
C ASN A 265 -1.33 17.32 3.52
N LYS A 266 -0.65 18.30 4.12
CA LYS A 266 -0.39 19.59 3.43
C LYS A 266 0.60 19.44 2.28
N ILE A 267 1.67 18.68 2.44
CA ILE A 267 2.67 18.45 1.40
C ILE A 267 2.03 17.70 0.23
N SER A 268 1.30 16.62 0.51
CA SER A 268 0.63 15.82 -0.51
C SER A 268 -0.43 16.59 -1.30
N THR A 269 -1.13 17.55 -0.66
CA THR A 269 -2.13 18.39 -1.37
C THR A 269 -1.49 19.41 -2.31
N ILE A 270 -0.24 19.78 -2.11
CA ILE A 270 0.48 20.73 -2.97
C ILE A 270 0.97 20.02 -4.25
N GLU A 271 1.36 18.75 -4.17
CA GLU A 271 1.94 17.99 -5.28
C GLU A 271 0.94 17.11 -6.04
N ASN A 272 -0.18 16.73 -5.41
CA ASN A 272 -1.19 15.91 -6.07
C ASN A 272 -2.21 16.76 -6.83
N ILE A 273 -2.04 16.85 -8.13
CA ILE A 273 -3.14 17.21 -9.04
C ILE A 273 -4.06 15.98 -9.06
N ASP A 274 -5.30 16.15 -8.60
CA ASP A 274 -6.32 15.08 -8.59
C ASP A 274 -6.73 14.75 -10.04
N ILE A 275 -5.89 13.99 -10.74
CA ILE A 275 -6.25 13.45 -12.05
C ILE A 275 -7.17 12.25 -11.82
N THR A 276 -8.32 12.30 -12.46
CA THR A 276 -9.27 11.19 -12.48
C THR A 276 -9.35 10.69 -13.91
N ILE A 277 -8.99 9.42 -14.12
CA ILE A 277 -9.20 8.71 -15.38
C ILE A 277 -10.42 7.82 -15.29
N GLU A 278 -11.07 7.53 -16.44
CA GLU A 278 -12.27 6.69 -16.48
C GLU A 278 -12.01 5.28 -15.92
N ASN A 279 -10.87 4.71 -16.24
CA ASN A 279 -10.47 3.39 -15.76
C ASN A 279 -9.89 3.45 -14.35
N SER A 280 -10.71 3.88 -13.37
CA SER A 280 -10.34 3.92 -11.96
C SER A 280 -11.23 3.03 -11.12
N ILE A 281 -10.60 2.20 -10.30
CA ILE A 281 -11.28 1.45 -9.25
C ILE A 281 -11.01 2.14 -7.93
N ASN A 282 -12.06 2.65 -7.29
CA ASN A 282 -11.95 3.27 -5.99
C ASN A 282 -11.80 2.18 -4.94
N VAL A 283 -10.63 2.12 -4.31
CA VAL A 283 -10.40 1.28 -3.15
C VAL A 283 -10.71 2.10 -1.89
N ALA A 284 -11.56 1.53 -1.03
CA ALA A 284 -12.03 2.24 0.16
C ALA A 284 -10.88 2.56 1.11
N LEU A 285 -10.75 3.84 1.46
CA LEU A 285 -9.95 4.32 2.57
C LEU A 285 -10.92 5.01 3.54
N THR A 286 -11.28 4.32 4.59
CA THR A 286 -11.95 4.98 5.71
C THR A 286 -10.89 5.68 6.57
N GLU A 287 -11.27 6.66 7.36
CA GLU A 287 -10.36 7.33 8.32
C GLU A 287 -9.63 6.35 9.23
N GLN A 288 -10.20 5.18 9.46
CA GLN A 288 -9.66 4.09 10.28
C GLN A 288 -8.50 3.35 9.63
N THR A 289 -8.43 3.29 8.29
CA THR A 289 -7.28 2.68 7.62
C THR A 289 -5.96 3.42 7.90
N ILE A 290 -6.05 4.60 8.53
CA ILE A 290 -4.90 5.39 8.98
C ILE A 290 -4.54 5.08 10.45
N ASN A 291 -5.40 4.33 11.18
CA ASN A 291 -5.18 3.98 12.58
C ASN A 291 -4.23 2.78 12.69
N LEU A 292 -3.16 2.92 13.49
CA LEU A 292 -2.18 1.85 13.72
C LEU A 292 -2.83 0.58 14.32
N GLY A 293 -3.83 0.75 15.21
CA GLY A 293 -4.57 -0.38 15.79
C GLY A 293 -5.30 -1.18 14.72
N TYR A 294 -5.92 -0.50 13.75
CA TYR A 294 -6.54 -1.17 12.60
C TYR A 294 -5.50 -1.91 11.74
N TRP A 295 -4.31 -1.33 11.53
CA TRP A 295 -3.25 -2.00 10.78
C TRP A 295 -2.80 -3.29 11.44
N ILE A 296 -2.61 -3.27 12.76
CA ILE A 296 -2.28 -4.46 13.54
C ILE A 296 -3.40 -5.49 13.41
N HIS A 297 -4.66 -5.07 13.54
CA HIS A 297 -5.82 -5.96 13.38
C HIS A 297 -5.87 -6.58 11.97
N ALA A 298 -5.79 -5.78 10.91
CA ALA A 298 -5.79 -6.27 9.54
C ALA A 298 -4.61 -7.22 9.26
N PHE A 299 -3.46 -6.98 9.89
CA PHE A 299 -2.29 -7.84 9.76
C PHE A 299 -2.46 -9.17 10.51
N THR A 300 -3.09 -9.17 11.69
CA THR A 300 -3.19 -10.35 12.57
C THR A 300 -4.47 -11.16 12.39
N SER A 301 -5.56 -10.57 11.87
CA SER A 301 -6.85 -11.23 11.67
C SER A 301 -7.01 -11.79 10.25
N ASP A 302 -7.15 -13.10 10.13
CA ASP A 302 -7.44 -13.77 8.86
C ASP A 302 -8.83 -13.42 8.30
N THR A 303 -9.80 -13.24 9.20
CA THR A 303 -11.16 -12.80 8.87
C THR A 303 -11.14 -11.42 8.25
N GLU A 304 -10.38 -10.47 8.82
CA GLU A 304 -10.27 -9.11 8.30
C GLU A 304 -9.56 -9.10 6.94
N ARG A 305 -8.48 -9.88 6.78
CA ARG A 305 -7.80 -10.00 5.48
C ARG A 305 -8.73 -10.57 4.41
N SER A 306 -9.51 -11.59 4.75
CA SER A 306 -10.51 -12.18 3.85
C SER A 306 -11.60 -11.16 3.47
N TYR A 307 -12.04 -10.36 4.43
CA TYR A 307 -13.02 -9.30 4.20
C TYR A 307 -12.47 -8.25 3.22
N LEU A 308 -11.24 -7.74 3.44
CA LEU A 308 -10.62 -6.75 2.56
C LEU A 308 -10.43 -7.28 1.13
N ILE A 309 -10.01 -8.54 0.97
CA ILE A 309 -9.88 -9.17 -0.34
C ILE A 309 -11.25 -9.27 -1.04
N ASN A 310 -12.30 -9.67 -0.30
CA ASN A 310 -13.65 -9.73 -0.85
C ASN A 310 -14.19 -8.34 -1.21
N LEU A 311 -13.89 -7.32 -0.41
CA LEU A 311 -14.24 -5.94 -0.71
C LEU A 311 -13.64 -5.50 -2.06
N GLY A 312 -12.39 -5.88 -2.31
CA GLY A 312 -11.73 -5.63 -3.60
C GLY A 312 -12.48 -6.27 -4.78
N ARG A 313 -12.91 -7.52 -4.63
CA ARG A 313 -13.76 -8.18 -5.64
C ARG A 313 -15.05 -7.39 -5.90
N ILE A 314 -15.75 -6.98 -4.83
CA ILE A 314 -17.00 -6.21 -4.96
C ILE A 314 -16.77 -4.85 -5.66
N GLN A 315 -15.67 -4.15 -5.35
CA GLN A 315 -15.35 -2.89 -6.01
C GLN A 315 -15.07 -3.09 -7.51
N ALA A 316 -14.36 -4.15 -7.86
CA ALA A 316 -14.10 -4.50 -9.26
C ALA A 316 -15.38 -4.92 -10.00
N GLU A 317 -16.31 -5.63 -9.37
CA GLU A 317 -17.63 -5.96 -9.93
C GLU A 317 -18.43 -4.67 -10.21
N LYS A 318 -18.44 -3.72 -9.26
CA LYS A 318 -19.10 -2.42 -9.45
C LYS A 318 -18.47 -1.60 -10.59
N TYR A 319 -17.13 -1.67 -10.72
CA TYR A 319 -16.43 -1.03 -11.83
C TYR A 319 -16.87 -1.66 -13.17
N MET A 320 -16.86 -2.98 -13.28
CA MET A 320 -17.28 -3.67 -14.50
C MET A 320 -18.72 -3.38 -14.88
N ALA A 321 -19.65 -3.30 -13.91
CA ALA A 321 -21.05 -2.96 -14.16
C ALA A 321 -21.27 -1.53 -14.68
N LYS A 322 -20.29 -0.62 -14.52
CA LYS A 322 -20.34 0.75 -15.08
C LYS A 322 -19.71 0.83 -16.48
N THR A 323 -18.82 -0.10 -16.79
CA THR A 323 -18.01 -0.08 -18.01
C THR A 323 -18.66 -0.91 -19.14
N VAL A 324 -19.63 -1.77 -18.81
CA VAL A 324 -20.47 -2.55 -19.73
C VAL A 324 -21.80 -1.83 -19.95
#